data_e64362fa9e2e6945f1b95c81848fec72
#
_entry.id   e64362fa9e2e6945f1b95c81848fec72
#
_cell.length_a   1.000
_cell.length_b   1.000
_cell.length_c   1.000
_cell.angle_alpha   90.00
_cell.angle_beta   90.00
_cell.angle_gamma   90.00
#
_symmetry.space_group_name_H-M   'P 1'
#
loop_
_entity.id
_entity.type
_entity.pdbx_description
1 polymer ?
#
loop_
_entity_poly.entity_id
_entity_poly.type
_entity_poly.pdbx_seq_one_letter_code
_entity_poly.pdbx_strand_id
1 'polypeptide(L)'
;MPKYEGSCHCGAIAFELGIEDEVAEAYDCNCSMCRRRGGLLVFFPREALVLKTPESALGTYRFNRQVIAHHFCKVCGIAPFSEGVHPATGAKMAAVNLRCVDGIDLSALKIVPIDGASM
;
A
#
# COMPACT_ATOMS: atom_id res chain seq x y z
N MET A 1 8.15 -4.43 18.75
CA MET A 1 7.49 -4.48 17.44
C MET A 1 8.31 -3.70 16.43
N PRO A 2 8.62 -4.28 15.28
CA PRO A 2 9.24 -3.51 14.21
C PRO A 2 8.35 -2.34 13.80
N LYS A 3 8.96 -1.20 13.55
CA LYS A 3 8.26 -0.02 13.09
C LYS A 3 8.97 0.50 11.85
N TYR A 4 8.20 0.73 10.80
CA TYR A 4 8.71 1.25 9.54
C TYR A 4 8.10 2.62 9.27
N GLU A 5 8.84 3.45 8.57
CA GLU A 5 8.36 4.73 8.09
C GLU A 5 8.30 4.72 6.57
N GLY A 6 7.29 5.36 6.02
CA GLY A 6 7.13 5.47 4.59
C GLY A 6 6.61 6.83 4.18
N SER A 7 6.75 7.13 2.90
CA SER A 7 6.25 8.38 2.33
C SER A 7 6.14 8.30 0.81
N CYS A 8 5.42 9.28 0.23
CA CYS A 8 5.53 9.55 -1.19
C CYS A 8 6.86 10.27 -1.47
N HIS A 9 7.13 10.57 -2.73
CA HIS A 9 8.42 11.17 -3.10
C HIS A 9 8.61 12.58 -2.53
N CYS A 10 7.57 13.42 -2.59
CA CYS A 10 7.68 14.80 -2.11
C CYS A 10 7.48 14.97 -0.60
N GLY A 11 7.03 13.93 0.10
CA GLY A 11 6.80 13.97 1.54
C GLY A 11 5.44 14.50 1.98
N ALA A 12 4.58 14.92 1.06
CA ALA A 12 3.24 15.40 1.42
C ALA A 12 2.37 14.31 2.05
N ILE A 13 2.67 13.03 1.75
CA ILE A 13 2.08 11.87 2.41
C ILE A 13 3.21 11.17 3.15
N ALA A 14 3.06 11.03 4.47
CA ALA A 14 3.99 10.28 5.30
C ALA A 14 3.21 9.43 6.30
N PHE A 15 3.72 8.25 6.62
CA PHE A 15 3.04 7.30 7.49
C PHE A 15 4.02 6.43 8.26
N GLU A 16 3.52 5.79 9.31
CA GLU A 16 4.24 4.77 10.06
C GLU A 16 3.46 3.46 9.98
N LEU A 17 4.22 2.34 9.92
CA LEU A 17 3.66 0.99 10.02
C LEU A 17 4.13 0.34 11.30
N GLY A 18 3.19 -0.05 12.17
CA GLY A 18 3.47 -0.85 13.35
C GLY A 18 3.07 -2.29 13.08
N ILE A 19 4.05 -3.18 12.96
CA ILE A 19 3.80 -4.58 12.63
C ILE A 19 4.56 -5.49 13.59
N GLU A 20 4.07 -6.73 13.77
CA GLU A 20 4.67 -7.66 14.71
C GLU A 20 5.94 -8.31 14.17
N ASP A 21 5.93 -8.69 12.90
CA ASP A 21 7.01 -9.41 12.26
C ASP A 21 7.68 -8.58 11.17
N GLU A 22 8.93 -8.91 10.86
CA GLU A 22 9.62 -8.27 9.74
C GLU A 22 8.96 -8.67 8.43
N VAL A 23 8.94 -7.74 7.48
CA VAL A 23 8.39 -7.99 6.15
C VAL A 23 9.37 -8.85 5.35
N ALA A 24 8.92 -10.04 4.93
CA ALA A 24 9.73 -10.97 4.15
C ALA A 24 9.23 -11.17 2.73
N GLU A 25 7.97 -10.87 2.46
CA GLU A 25 7.35 -11.08 1.17
C GLU A 25 6.62 -9.84 0.70
N ALA A 26 6.52 -9.68 -0.62
CA ALA A 26 5.70 -8.65 -1.24
C ALA A 26 4.94 -9.26 -2.42
N TYR A 27 3.80 -8.69 -2.74
CA TYR A 27 2.93 -9.18 -3.79
C TYR A 27 3.02 -8.30 -5.03
N ASP A 28 3.20 -8.95 -6.17
CA ASP A 28 3.21 -8.31 -7.48
C ASP A 28 1.90 -8.67 -8.19
N CYS A 29 0.95 -7.75 -8.16
CA CYS A 29 -0.39 -7.96 -8.73
C CYS A 29 -0.39 -7.56 -10.21
N ASN A 30 -1.03 -8.38 -11.05
CA ASN A 30 -1.11 -8.14 -12.48
C ASN A 30 -2.42 -7.49 -12.94
N CYS A 31 -3.25 -6.99 -12.01
CA CYS A 31 -4.47 -6.31 -12.40
C CYS A 31 -4.14 -5.06 -13.25
N SER A 32 -5.12 -4.55 -13.98
CA SER A 32 -4.88 -3.46 -14.94
C SER A 32 -4.23 -2.22 -14.32
N MET A 33 -4.54 -1.93 -13.07
CA MET A 33 -3.96 -0.79 -12.37
C MET A 33 -2.58 -1.12 -11.79
N CYS A 34 -2.45 -2.24 -11.07
CA CYS A 34 -1.20 -2.59 -10.40
C CYS A 34 -0.05 -2.83 -11.37
N ARG A 35 -0.33 -3.45 -12.54
CA ARG A 35 0.71 -3.67 -13.53
C ARG A 35 1.25 -2.35 -14.09
N ARG A 36 0.43 -1.30 -14.09
CA ARG A 36 0.85 0.04 -14.53
C ARG A 36 1.59 0.81 -13.46
N ARG A 37 1.15 0.69 -12.21
CA ARG A 37 1.80 1.37 -11.08
C ARG A 37 3.12 0.74 -10.69
N GLY A 38 3.26 -0.58 -10.82
CA GLY A 38 4.49 -1.29 -10.50
C GLY A 38 4.78 -1.38 -9.00
N GLY A 39 3.78 -1.23 -8.13
CA GLY A 39 3.98 -1.32 -6.69
C GLY A 39 4.20 -2.75 -6.23
N LEU A 40 4.97 -2.91 -5.17
CA LEU A 40 5.14 -4.18 -4.45
C LEU A 40 4.32 -4.07 -3.18
N LEU A 41 3.26 -4.88 -3.05
CA LEU A 41 2.24 -4.70 -2.03
C LEU A 41 2.37 -5.66 -0.88
N VAL A 42 2.11 -5.18 0.33
CA VAL A 42 1.88 -6.00 1.50
C VAL A 42 0.60 -5.52 2.17
N PHE A 43 -0.20 -6.46 2.64
CA PHE A 43 -1.50 -6.18 3.24
C PHE A 43 -1.38 -6.20 4.76
N PHE A 44 -1.86 -5.14 5.39
CA PHE A 44 -1.86 -5.00 6.84
C PHE A 44 -3.26 -4.60 7.30
N PRO A 45 -3.62 -4.87 8.58
CA PRO A 45 -4.80 -4.22 9.16
C PRO A 45 -4.65 -2.71 9.04
N ARG A 46 -5.74 -2.01 8.70
CA ARG A 46 -5.66 -0.55 8.49
C ARG A 46 -5.10 0.17 9.72
N GLU A 47 -5.37 -0.34 10.91
CA GLU A 47 -4.90 0.23 12.17
C GLU A 47 -3.38 0.17 12.35
N ALA A 48 -2.69 -0.71 11.59
CA ALA A 48 -1.23 -0.78 11.61
C ALA A 48 -0.58 0.41 10.91
N LEU A 49 -1.32 1.12 10.06
CA LEU A 49 -0.84 2.30 9.34
C LEU A 49 -1.32 3.57 10.01
N VAL A 50 -0.39 4.40 10.46
CA VAL A 50 -0.69 5.70 11.07
C VAL A 50 -0.25 6.79 10.10
N LEU A 51 -1.22 7.49 9.54
CA LEU A 51 -0.95 8.61 8.63
C LEU A 51 -0.46 9.81 9.45
N LYS A 52 0.71 10.35 9.10
CA LYS A 52 1.35 11.45 9.83
C LYS A 52 1.09 12.81 9.20
N THR A 53 0.50 12.84 8.01
CA THR A 53 0.21 14.07 7.27
C THR A 53 -1.30 14.20 7.09
N PRO A 54 -1.80 15.40 6.73
CA PRO A 54 -3.25 15.57 6.56
C PRO A 54 -3.82 14.68 5.47
N GLU A 55 -5.02 14.15 5.70
CA GLU A 55 -5.73 13.35 4.70
C GLU A 55 -6.02 14.12 3.41
N SER A 56 -6.08 15.44 3.50
CA SER A 56 -6.27 16.30 2.33
C SER A 56 -5.15 16.19 1.29
N ALA A 57 -3.99 15.65 1.68
CA ALA A 57 -2.89 15.39 0.75
C ALA A 57 -3.16 14.18 -0.15
N LEU A 58 -4.11 13.32 0.22
CA LEU A 58 -4.46 12.12 -0.52
C LEU A 58 -5.40 12.43 -1.68
N GLY A 59 -5.00 12.07 -2.90
CA GLY A 59 -5.92 11.88 -3.99
C GLY A 59 -6.42 10.44 -3.93
N THR A 60 -7.60 10.16 -4.44
CA THR A 60 -8.17 8.82 -4.39
C THR A 60 -8.77 8.45 -5.73
N TYR A 61 -8.41 7.26 -6.20
CA TYR A 61 -8.95 6.69 -7.42
C TYR A 61 -9.71 5.42 -7.09
N ARG A 62 -10.90 5.28 -7.64
CA ARG A 62 -11.73 4.08 -7.48
C ARG A 62 -12.13 3.58 -8.86
N PHE A 63 -12.09 2.27 -9.05
CA PHE A 63 -12.50 1.66 -10.31
C PHE A 63 -13.15 0.30 -10.04
N ASN A 64 -13.67 -0.34 -11.10
CA ASN A 64 -14.38 -1.61 -11.00
C ASN A 64 -15.57 -1.46 -10.04
N ARG A 65 -15.60 -2.20 -8.93
CA ARG A 65 -16.70 -2.12 -7.94
C ARG A 65 -16.59 -0.90 -7.02
N GLN A 66 -15.54 -0.12 -7.14
CA GLN A 66 -15.28 1.09 -6.35
C GLN A 66 -15.18 0.84 -4.84
N VAL A 67 -14.88 -0.40 -4.43
CA VAL A 67 -14.75 -0.77 -3.01
C VAL A 67 -13.40 -0.43 -2.44
N ILE A 68 -12.37 -0.35 -3.27
CA ILE A 68 -11.00 -0.06 -2.85
C ILE A 68 -10.67 1.39 -3.15
N ALA A 69 -10.20 2.10 -2.14
CA ALA A 69 -9.72 3.47 -2.28
C ALA A 69 -8.22 3.45 -2.57
N HIS A 70 -7.85 3.71 -3.82
CA HIS A 70 -6.46 3.74 -4.24
C HIS A 70 -5.93 5.16 -4.06
N HIS A 71 -5.14 5.38 -3.01
CA HIS A 71 -4.63 6.70 -2.68
C HIS A 71 -3.35 7.03 -3.43
N PHE A 72 -3.17 8.29 -3.73
CA PHE A 72 -1.95 8.80 -4.35
C PHE A 72 -1.70 10.23 -3.88
N CYS A 73 -0.46 10.69 -4.03
CA CYS A 73 -0.12 12.06 -3.67
C CYS A 73 -0.62 13.03 -4.74
N LYS A 74 -1.36 14.05 -4.33
CA LYS A 74 -1.85 15.08 -5.26
C LYS A 74 -0.74 15.92 -5.86
N VAL A 75 0.44 15.94 -5.24
CA VAL A 75 1.58 16.76 -5.67
C VAL A 75 2.53 15.97 -6.56
N CYS A 76 3.04 14.82 -6.09
CA CYS A 76 4.04 14.06 -6.84
C CYS A 76 3.49 12.84 -7.59
N GLY A 77 2.24 12.44 -7.32
CA GLY A 77 1.59 11.33 -8.04
C GLY A 77 1.93 9.94 -7.54
N ILE A 78 2.85 9.79 -6.59
CA ILE A 78 3.23 8.48 -6.06
C ILE A 78 2.08 7.89 -5.26
N ALA A 79 1.86 6.58 -5.42
CA ALA A 79 0.78 5.83 -4.76
C ALA A 79 1.33 4.98 -3.62
N PRO A 80 1.32 5.47 -2.37
CA PRO A 80 1.95 4.77 -1.25
C PRO A 80 1.10 3.67 -0.66
N PHE A 81 -0.21 3.79 -0.69
CA PHE A 81 -1.10 2.75 -0.14
C PHE A 81 -2.52 2.86 -0.66
N SER A 82 -3.26 1.76 -0.52
CA SER A 82 -4.69 1.69 -0.80
C SER A 82 -5.42 1.17 0.42
N GLU A 83 -6.72 1.45 0.52
CA GLU A 83 -7.56 0.96 1.62
C GLU A 83 -8.75 0.20 1.08
N GLY A 84 -9.12 -0.87 1.77
CA GLY A 84 -10.28 -1.67 1.42
C GLY A 84 -10.71 -2.52 2.59
N VAL A 85 -11.67 -3.41 2.34
CA VAL A 85 -12.14 -4.36 3.35
C VAL A 85 -11.86 -5.78 2.90
N HIS A 86 -11.52 -6.64 3.86
CA HIS A 86 -11.33 -8.05 3.58
C HIS A 86 -12.67 -8.67 3.22
N PRO A 87 -12.81 -9.34 2.06
CA PRO A 87 -14.12 -9.82 1.60
C PRO A 87 -14.76 -10.87 2.51
N ALA A 88 -13.94 -11.65 3.23
CA ALA A 88 -14.46 -12.70 4.11
C ALA A 88 -14.82 -12.21 5.51
N THR A 89 -14.12 -11.20 6.03
CA THR A 89 -14.27 -10.76 7.43
C THR A 89 -14.85 -9.36 7.59
N GLY A 90 -14.82 -8.53 6.53
CA GLY A 90 -15.19 -7.12 6.61
C GLY A 90 -14.16 -6.26 7.32
N ALA A 91 -13.02 -6.81 7.71
CA ALA A 91 -11.97 -6.05 8.38
C ALA A 91 -11.36 -5.01 7.45
N LYS A 92 -11.09 -3.82 7.99
CA LYS A 92 -10.43 -2.76 7.23
C LYS A 92 -8.94 -3.10 7.03
N MET A 93 -8.49 -3.04 5.78
CA MET A 93 -7.12 -3.38 5.40
C MET A 93 -6.47 -2.24 4.64
N ALA A 94 -5.15 -2.19 4.73
CA ALA A 94 -4.33 -1.32 3.91
C ALA A 94 -3.38 -2.17 3.07
N ALA A 95 -3.31 -1.86 1.77
CA ALA A 95 -2.31 -2.44 0.86
C ALA A 95 -1.20 -1.41 0.70
N VAL A 96 -0.04 -1.69 1.26
CA VAL A 96 1.08 -0.75 1.30
C VAL A 96 2.08 -1.07 0.22
N ASN A 97 2.47 -0.04 -0.53
CA ASN A 97 3.53 -0.15 -1.53
C ASN A 97 4.88 -0.09 -0.82
N LEU A 98 5.57 -1.24 -0.75
CA LEU A 98 6.86 -1.32 -0.06
C LEU A 98 7.96 -0.47 -0.70
N ARG A 99 7.80 -0.07 -1.95
CA ARG A 99 8.73 0.87 -2.59
C ARG A 99 8.71 2.25 -1.93
N CYS A 100 7.66 2.55 -1.18
CA CYS A 100 7.50 3.80 -0.43
C CYS A 100 7.94 3.69 1.03
N VAL A 101 8.43 2.52 1.46
CA VAL A 101 8.79 2.27 2.86
C VAL A 101 10.30 2.25 3.01
N ASP A 102 10.82 3.05 3.93
CA ASP A 102 12.24 3.15 4.20
C ASP A 102 12.74 1.93 4.98
N GLY A 103 14.02 1.62 4.81
CA GLY A 103 14.68 0.58 5.59
C GLY A 103 14.40 -0.86 5.15
N ILE A 104 13.69 -1.06 4.05
CA ILE A 104 13.43 -2.39 3.49
C ILE A 104 14.34 -2.62 2.29
N ASP A 105 15.09 -3.72 2.34
CA ASP A 105 15.87 -4.17 1.18
C ASP A 105 14.95 -4.93 0.23
N LEU A 106 14.50 -4.25 -0.81
CA LEU A 106 13.58 -4.83 -1.78
C LEU A 106 14.15 -6.07 -2.48
N SER A 107 15.48 -6.13 -2.64
CA SER A 107 16.13 -7.28 -3.30
C SER A 107 16.12 -8.54 -2.44
N ALA A 108 15.93 -8.39 -1.14
CA ALA A 108 15.88 -9.52 -0.20
C ALA A 108 14.46 -10.09 -0.03
N LEU A 109 13.44 -9.43 -0.59
CA LEU A 109 12.06 -9.87 -0.47
C LEU A 109 11.75 -11.01 -1.43
N LYS A 110 10.92 -11.95 -0.97
CA LYS A 110 10.31 -12.91 -1.85
C LYS A 110 9.14 -12.24 -2.56
N ILE A 111 9.18 -12.18 -3.88
CA ILE A 111 8.12 -11.57 -4.68
C ILE A 111 7.12 -12.65 -5.08
N VAL A 112 5.87 -12.48 -4.68
CA VAL A 112 4.80 -13.44 -4.94
C VAL A 112 3.84 -12.85 -5.97
N PRO A 113 3.72 -13.44 -7.17
CA PRO A 113 2.77 -12.93 -8.16
C PRO A 113 1.32 -13.21 -7.73
N ILE A 114 0.45 -12.23 -7.95
CA ILE A 114 -0.99 -12.37 -7.74
C ILE A 114 -1.69 -12.13 -9.07
N ASP A 115 -2.57 -13.05 -9.44
CA ASP A 115 -3.37 -12.92 -10.65
C ASP A 115 -4.66 -12.14 -10.38
N GLY A 116 -4.51 -10.87 -10.08
CA GLY A 116 -5.64 -9.96 -9.83
C GLY A 116 -6.47 -9.70 -11.10
N ALA A 117 -5.86 -9.90 -12.27
CA ALA A 117 -6.57 -9.70 -13.54
C ALA A 117 -7.70 -10.71 -13.74
N SER A 118 -7.63 -11.86 -13.08
CA SER A 118 -8.65 -12.92 -13.17
C SER A 118 -9.69 -12.85 -12.05
N MET A 119 -9.60 -11.90 -11.16
CA MET A 119 -10.51 -11.74 -10.02
C MET A 119 -11.66 -10.79 -10.32
#